data_2b1e5e6aea0574884448a30698711120
#
_entry.id   2b1e5e6aea0574884448a30698711120
#
_cell.length_a   1.000
_cell.length_b   1.000
_cell.length_c   1.000
_cell.angle_alpha   90.00
_cell.angle_beta   90.00
_cell.angle_gamma   90.00
#
_symmetry.space_group_name_H-M   'P 1'
#
loop_
_entity.id
_entity.type
_entity.pdbx_description
1 polymer ?
#
loop_
_entity_poly.entity_id
_entity_poly.type
_entity_poly.pdbx_seq_one_letter_code
_entity_poly.pdbx_strand_id
1 'polypeptide(L)'
;MGSPASPQTISNIMSLSRRLTIIALAVLVLAVESRAQSPSDGDAQLRQVVEKALTSNPEVASRFSAYRASADSVSAVAGALRPRVDLLSNLGIEEDRITSRAPENQTLRRTGLGLSVTQLLWDGMGTQRDVDRVGHERYSRYFDLLESTEQTSLEAARAYYDVLRFRRLVTLAEDNYVQHRYVSKQTQARFSAGVGRGVDFEQVNARLALAESNLTTETANLNDVMARYLRVVGEPPPASLAPLTVLHVGLPDNKTETVKRALTQSPSISAAVESVRAAQMAAKVRDGAFQPRIEARVRSGFGNNYEGTQDQKRDSTAEIVLNWNLYNGGSDQARVREAANLINQAQDLRDKACRDVRQTADIAYNDTRKLTDQLVLLDRNTVAIEKARDAYRQQFDIGQRSLLDLLNSENEVYTARRSYANAEYDRALAFARTHASMNQLTSRLGISKPVGLDNDGNAWSVGDDGPRRCPAEAVSLPTIDIEALANRASGLSDPPKPAR
;
A
#
# COMPACT_ATOMS: atom_id res chain seq x y z
N MET A 1 -5.24 -88.35 6.68
CA MET A 1 -6.27 -87.92 5.74
C MET A 1 -5.94 -86.49 5.34
N GLY A 2 -5.30 -86.34 4.20
CA GLY A 2 -4.84 -85.07 3.68
C GLY A 2 -5.85 -84.45 2.74
N SER A 3 -5.86 -83.12 2.70
CA SER A 3 -6.57 -82.36 1.68
C SER A 3 -5.56 -81.45 0.97
N PRO A 4 -5.58 -81.28 -0.38
CA PRO A 4 -4.51 -80.65 -1.13
C PRO A 4 -4.69 -79.15 -1.21
N ALA A 5 -3.58 -78.42 -1.24
CA ALA A 5 -3.47 -77.00 -1.45
C ALA A 5 -3.75 -76.62 -2.90
N SER A 6 -4.56 -75.59 -3.14
CA SER A 6 -4.92 -75.02 -4.45
C SER A 6 -3.84 -74.07 -4.99
N PRO A 7 -3.62 -73.98 -6.30
CA PRO A 7 -2.60 -73.17 -6.92
C PRO A 7 -3.11 -71.77 -7.26
N GLN A 8 -3.11 -70.81 -6.29
CA GLN A 8 -3.48 -69.40 -6.51
C GLN A 8 -2.41 -68.38 -6.18
N THR A 9 -1.17 -68.81 -5.94
CA THR A 9 -0.09 -67.90 -5.44
C THR A 9 0.87 -67.38 -6.49
N ILE A 10 0.74 -67.73 -7.76
CA ILE A 10 1.71 -67.33 -8.82
C ILE A 10 1.16 -66.19 -9.72
N SER A 11 -0.13 -65.95 -9.76
CA SER A 11 -0.73 -64.88 -10.58
C SER A 11 -0.61 -63.46 -9.98
N ASN A 12 -0.40 -63.33 -8.67
CA ASN A 12 -0.35 -62.02 -8.00
C ASN A 12 1.03 -61.34 -7.99
N ILE A 13 2.11 -62.04 -8.30
CA ILE A 13 3.45 -61.44 -8.31
C ILE A 13 3.73 -60.71 -9.62
N MET A 14 3.16 -61.15 -10.73
CA MET A 14 3.33 -60.47 -12.04
C MET A 14 2.51 -59.21 -12.24
N SER A 15 1.44 -59.01 -11.44
CA SER A 15 0.61 -57.79 -11.51
C SER A 15 1.16 -56.63 -10.63
N LEU A 16 1.96 -56.97 -9.61
CA LEU A 16 2.54 -55.96 -8.71
C LEU A 16 3.76 -55.27 -9.35
N SER A 17 4.56 -55.96 -10.15
CA SER A 17 5.72 -55.37 -10.83
C SER A 17 5.32 -54.39 -11.95
N ARG A 18 4.20 -54.66 -12.65
CA ARG A 18 3.66 -53.75 -13.68
C ARG A 18 3.02 -52.47 -13.08
N ARG A 19 2.45 -52.54 -11.88
CA ARG A 19 1.88 -51.36 -11.20
C ARG A 19 2.95 -50.48 -10.55
N LEU A 20 4.07 -51.04 -10.09
CA LEU A 20 5.20 -50.29 -9.54
C LEU A 20 5.99 -49.56 -10.63
N THR A 21 6.12 -50.12 -11.84
CA THR A 21 6.78 -49.43 -12.98
C THR A 21 5.96 -48.27 -13.53
N ILE A 22 4.63 -48.36 -13.53
CA ILE A 22 3.77 -47.28 -13.99
C ILE A 22 3.72 -46.12 -12.96
N ILE A 23 3.76 -46.42 -11.64
CA ILE A 23 3.84 -45.39 -10.58
C ILE A 23 5.21 -44.72 -10.58
N ALA A 24 6.31 -45.43 -10.82
CA ALA A 24 7.65 -44.84 -10.93
C ALA A 24 7.80 -43.93 -12.16
N LEU A 25 7.15 -44.27 -13.30
CA LEU A 25 7.14 -43.41 -14.49
C LEU A 25 6.23 -42.19 -14.34
N ALA A 26 5.10 -42.31 -13.63
CA ALA A 26 4.21 -41.19 -13.33
C ALA A 26 4.82 -40.18 -12.31
N VAL A 27 5.63 -40.69 -11.35
CA VAL A 27 6.35 -39.80 -10.42
C VAL A 27 7.55 -39.13 -11.09
N LEU A 28 8.16 -39.73 -12.11
CA LEU A 28 9.25 -39.11 -12.89
C LEU A 28 8.76 -38.04 -13.87
N VAL A 29 7.51 -38.14 -14.37
CA VAL A 29 6.91 -37.12 -15.24
C VAL A 29 6.35 -35.93 -14.46
N LEU A 30 5.96 -36.12 -13.18
CA LEU A 30 5.53 -35.04 -12.29
C LEU A 30 6.69 -34.24 -11.65
N ALA A 31 7.93 -34.71 -11.77
CA ALA A 31 9.13 -34.01 -11.27
C ALA A 31 9.73 -33.01 -12.29
N VAL A 32 9.13 -32.83 -13.47
CA VAL A 32 9.66 -31.91 -14.51
C VAL A 32 8.92 -30.57 -14.58
N GLU A 33 7.83 -30.37 -13.82
CA GLU A 33 7.02 -29.14 -13.91
C GLU A 33 7.05 -28.28 -12.64
N SER A 34 8.17 -28.12 -11.98
CA SER A 34 8.36 -26.95 -11.14
C SER A 34 9.85 -26.59 -11.02
N ARG A 35 10.44 -26.22 -12.14
CA ARG A 35 11.51 -25.23 -12.11
C ARG A 35 10.85 -23.87 -11.80
N ALA A 36 10.46 -23.70 -10.56
CA ALA A 36 10.41 -22.36 -10.00
C ALA A 36 11.82 -21.80 -10.23
N GLN A 37 11.95 -20.82 -11.11
CA GLN A 37 13.20 -20.07 -11.27
C GLN A 37 13.62 -19.66 -9.87
N SER A 38 14.79 -20.11 -9.41
CA SER A 38 15.36 -19.64 -8.16
C SER A 38 15.35 -18.12 -8.22
N PRO A 39 14.79 -17.42 -7.21
CA PRO A 39 14.79 -15.95 -7.21
C PRO A 39 16.24 -15.50 -7.42
N SER A 40 16.46 -14.52 -8.29
CA SER A 40 17.78 -13.91 -8.44
C SER A 40 18.21 -13.38 -7.07
N ASP A 41 19.51 -13.32 -6.79
CA ASP A 41 20.02 -12.79 -5.51
C ASP A 41 19.43 -11.41 -5.19
N GLY A 42 19.15 -10.58 -6.22
CA GLY A 42 18.53 -9.29 -6.09
C GLY A 42 17.04 -9.36 -5.70
N ASP A 43 16.28 -10.30 -6.26
CA ASP A 43 14.88 -10.50 -5.86
C ASP A 43 14.79 -10.98 -4.40
N ALA A 44 15.70 -11.86 -3.99
CA ALA A 44 15.76 -12.37 -2.62
C ALA A 44 16.10 -11.26 -1.62
N GLN A 45 17.07 -10.39 -1.94
CA GLN A 45 17.44 -9.27 -1.07
C GLN A 45 16.34 -8.19 -1.03
N LEU A 46 15.74 -7.83 -2.17
CA LEU A 46 14.59 -6.91 -2.21
C LEU A 46 13.44 -7.44 -1.37
N ARG A 47 13.13 -8.75 -1.46
CA ARG A 47 12.14 -9.40 -0.61
C ARG A 47 12.46 -9.22 0.88
N GLN A 48 13.69 -9.48 1.31
CA GLN A 48 14.11 -9.33 2.70
C GLN A 48 13.94 -7.90 3.20
N VAL A 49 14.31 -6.90 2.38
CA VAL A 49 14.16 -5.48 2.70
C VAL A 49 12.68 -5.11 2.87
N VAL A 50 11.82 -5.56 1.95
CA VAL A 50 10.37 -5.30 2.04
C VAL A 50 9.76 -6.02 3.24
N GLU A 51 10.11 -7.28 3.49
CA GLU A 51 9.63 -8.05 4.65
C GLU A 51 10.05 -7.40 5.98
N LYS A 52 11.29 -6.91 6.06
CA LYS A 52 11.77 -6.14 7.21
C LYS A 52 10.99 -4.85 7.39
N ALA A 53 10.78 -4.08 6.33
CA ALA A 53 9.98 -2.86 6.38
C ALA A 53 8.57 -3.13 6.89
N LEU A 54 7.88 -4.15 6.37
CA LEU A 54 6.53 -4.50 6.80
C LEU A 54 6.43 -4.88 8.28
N THR A 55 7.47 -5.52 8.83
CA THR A 55 7.48 -5.96 10.23
C THR A 55 7.91 -4.86 11.21
N SER A 56 8.69 -3.86 10.76
CA SER A 56 9.24 -2.80 11.61
C SER A 56 8.53 -1.45 11.47
N ASN A 57 7.75 -1.24 10.38
CA ASN A 57 7.17 0.07 10.09
C ASN A 57 5.98 0.39 11.00
N PRO A 58 6.02 1.52 11.75
CA PRO A 58 4.94 1.92 12.64
C PRO A 58 3.60 2.19 11.94
N GLU A 59 3.59 2.60 10.66
CA GLU A 59 2.35 2.82 9.91
C GLU A 59 1.58 1.52 9.73
N VAL A 60 2.25 0.42 9.30
CA VAL A 60 1.61 -0.90 9.16
C VAL A 60 1.13 -1.40 10.52
N ALA A 61 1.95 -1.26 11.58
CA ALA A 61 1.56 -1.64 12.94
C ALA A 61 0.35 -0.84 13.44
N SER A 62 0.28 0.46 13.13
CA SER A 62 -0.86 1.32 13.46
C SER A 62 -2.14 0.86 12.76
N ARG A 63 -2.08 0.57 11.45
CA ARG A 63 -3.24 0.07 10.69
C ARG A 63 -3.70 -1.31 11.18
N PHE A 64 -2.76 -2.18 11.52
CA PHE A 64 -3.09 -3.47 12.11
C PHE A 64 -3.80 -3.33 13.48
N SER A 65 -3.32 -2.41 14.33
CA SER A 65 -3.96 -2.11 15.61
C SER A 65 -5.36 -1.51 15.42
N ALA A 66 -5.55 -0.62 14.43
CA ALA A 66 -6.86 -0.06 14.09
C ALA A 66 -7.83 -1.14 13.59
N TYR A 67 -7.36 -2.09 12.78
CA TYR A 67 -8.16 -3.24 12.37
C TYR A 67 -8.59 -4.10 13.57
N ARG A 68 -7.67 -4.42 14.48
CA ARG A 68 -8.01 -5.20 15.70
C ARG A 68 -9.00 -4.46 16.58
N ALA A 69 -8.79 -3.15 16.80
CA ALA A 69 -9.73 -2.33 17.57
C ALA A 69 -11.14 -2.31 16.93
N SER A 70 -11.24 -2.32 15.60
CA SER A 70 -12.53 -2.40 14.91
C SER A 70 -13.21 -3.77 15.09
N ALA A 71 -12.46 -4.86 15.19
CA ALA A 71 -13.00 -6.18 15.52
C ALA A 71 -13.58 -6.24 16.95
N ASP A 72 -12.87 -5.62 17.91
CA ASP A 72 -13.38 -5.48 19.28
C ASP A 72 -14.61 -4.56 19.33
N SER A 73 -14.68 -3.53 18.49
CA SER A 73 -15.85 -2.65 18.36
C SER A 73 -17.09 -3.42 17.94
N VAL A 74 -16.99 -4.37 17.00
CA VAL A 74 -18.10 -5.27 16.63
C VAL A 74 -18.60 -6.04 17.85
N SER A 75 -17.68 -6.60 18.64
CA SER A 75 -18.02 -7.35 19.85
C SER A 75 -18.66 -6.46 20.91
N ALA A 76 -18.19 -5.22 21.05
CA ALA A 76 -18.74 -4.24 22.00
C ALA A 76 -20.18 -3.84 21.64
N VAL A 77 -20.44 -3.54 20.36
CA VAL A 77 -21.80 -3.20 19.89
C VAL A 77 -22.74 -4.40 19.98
N ALA A 78 -22.27 -5.60 19.60
CA ALA A 78 -23.05 -6.84 19.75
C ALA A 78 -23.36 -7.17 21.22
N GLY A 79 -22.57 -6.66 22.16
CA GLY A 79 -22.83 -6.75 23.59
C GLY A 79 -24.18 -6.15 24.01
N ALA A 80 -24.68 -5.14 23.28
CA ALA A 80 -26.01 -4.55 23.55
C ALA A 80 -27.18 -5.51 23.30
N LEU A 81 -26.97 -6.60 22.55
CA LEU A 81 -27.94 -7.68 22.35
C LEU A 81 -27.96 -8.71 23.50
N ARG A 82 -27.00 -8.60 24.45
CA ARG A 82 -26.88 -9.51 25.60
C ARG A 82 -27.41 -8.86 26.85
N PRO A 83 -27.76 -9.66 27.89
CA PRO A 83 -28.18 -9.11 29.18
C PRO A 83 -27.12 -8.23 29.80
N ARG A 84 -27.50 -7.04 30.27
CA ARG A 84 -26.69 -6.15 31.07
C ARG A 84 -27.04 -6.31 32.54
N VAL A 85 -26.04 -6.48 33.39
CA VAL A 85 -26.16 -6.62 34.82
C VAL A 85 -25.51 -5.42 35.50
N ASP A 86 -26.30 -4.64 36.22
CA ASP A 86 -25.83 -3.46 36.94
C ASP A 86 -26.05 -3.63 38.45
N LEU A 87 -25.04 -3.27 39.25
CA LEU A 87 -25.13 -3.14 40.70
C LEU A 87 -25.18 -1.66 41.04
N LEU A 88 -26.23 -1.23 41.70
CA LEU A 88 -26.40 0.14 42.18
C LEU A 88 -26.26 0.18 43.70
N SER A 89 -25.43 1.01 44.22
CA SER A 89 -25.34 1.32 45.67
C SER A 89 -25.52 2.82 45.86
N ASN A 90 -26.37 3.20 46.82
CA ASN A 90 -26.58 4.60 47.17
C ASN A 90 -26.45 4.81 48.68
N LEU A 91 -25.91 5.95 49.05
CA LEU A 91 -25.83 6.46 50.37
C LEU A 91 -26.14 7.96 50.31
N GLY A 92 -27.09 8.43 51.07
CA GLY A 92 -27.50 9.84 51.03
C GLY A 92 -28.34 10.27 52.22
N ILE A 93 -28.72 11.52 52.23
CA ILE A 93 -29.69 12.12 53.13
C ILE A 93 -30.87 12.53 52.27
N GLU A 94 -32.06 12.11 52.63
CA GLU A 94 -33.31 12.43 51.96
C GLU A 94 -34.16 13.27 52.91
N GLU A 95 -34.64 14.38 52.44
CA GLU A 95 -35.59 15.24 53.16
C GLU A 95 -36.92 15.22 52.43
N ASP A 96 -37.93 14.65 53.08
CA ASP A 96 -39.26 14.53 52.54
C ASP A 96 -40.24 15.39 53.29
N ARG A 97 -41.15 16.08 52.54
CA ARG A 97 -42.33 16.66 53.09
C ARG A 97 -43.59 16.01 52.55
N ILE A 98 -44.27 15.30 53.39
CA ILE A 98 -45.54 14.62 53.07
C ILE A 98 -46.64 15.14 53.98
N THR A 99 -47.57 15.94 53.41
CA THR A 99 -48.63 16.62 54.19
C THR A 99 -49.61 15.72 54.90
N SER A 100 -49.73 14.45 54.45
CA SER A 100 -50.58 13.41 55.07
C SER A 100 -49.86 12.58 56.14
N ARG A 101 -48.60 12.89 56.44
CA ARG A 101 -47.77 12.16 57.42
C ARG A 101 -47.50 13.05 58.64
N ALA A 102 -47.42 12.47 59.82
CA ALA A 102 -46.99 13.16 61.05
C ALA A 102 -45.66 12.54 61.58
N PRO A 103 -44.54 13.33 61.66
CA PRO A 103 -44.38 14.69 61.23
C PRO A 103 -44.37 14.87 59.71
N GLU A 104 -44.82 16.00 59.19
CA GLU A 104 -44.86 16.32 57.73
C GLU A 104 -43.44 16.31 57.13
N ASN A 105 -42.48 16.92 57.83
CA ASN A 105 -41.07 16.97 57.43
C ASN A 105 -40.27 15.85 58.09
N GLN A 106 -39.53 15.11 57.34
CA GLN A 106 -38.68 14.04 57.88
C GLN A 106 -37.35 13.99 57.12
N THR A 107 -36.27 14.01 57.85
CA THR A 107 -34.92 13.83 57.29
C THR A 107 -34.42 12.42 57.59
N LEU A 108 -34.16 11.64 56.58
CA LEU A 108 -33.80 10.24 56.68
C LEU A 108 -32.41 10.00 56.09
N ARG A 109 -31.60 9.14 56.74
CA ARG A 109 -30.37 8.62 56.14
C ARG A 109 -30.78 7.46 55.24
N ARG A 110 -30.58 7.65 53.94
CA ARG A 110 -30.91 6.67 52.90
C ARG A 110 -29.72 5.80 52.61
N THR A 111 -29.88 4.49 52.64
CA THR A 111 -28.91 3.51 52.15
C THR A 111 -29.62 2.52 51.26
N GLY A 112 -29.00 2.12 50.14
CA GLY A 112 -29.61 1.13 49.26
C GLY A 112 -28.58 0.36 48.48
N LEU A 113 -28.91 -0.91 48.23
CA LEU A 113 -28.21 -1.79 47.30
C LEU A 113 -29.19 -2.43 46.38
N GLY A 114 -28.99 -2.33 45.08
CA GLY A 114 -29.89 -2.91 44.07
C GLY A 114 -29.10 -3.61 42.97
N LEU A 115 -29.57 -4.77 42.56
CA LEU A 115 -29.11 -5.49 41.37
C LEU A 115 -30.18 -5.41 40.30
N SER A 116 -29.78 -5.03 39.08
CA SER A 116 -30.70 -5.03 37.93
C SER A 116 -30.12 -5.79 36.76
N VAL A 117 -30.97 -6.53 36.07
CA VAL A 117 -30.70 -7.21 34.82
C VAL A 117 -31.60 -6.63 33.74
N THR A 118 -31.04 -6.11 32.69
CA THR A 118 -31.77 -5.52 31.54
C THR A 118 -31.41 -6.28 30.27
N GLN A 119 -32.42 -6.79 29.56
CA GLN A 119 -32.27 -7.46 28.27
C GLN A 119 -33.09 -6.74 27.21
N LEU A 120 -32.41 -6.30 26.14
CA LEU A 120 -33.08 -5.78 24.94
C LEU A 120 -33.84 -6.92 24.27
N LEU A 121 -35.15 -6.75 24.04
CA LEU A 121 -36.01 -7.68 23.31
C LEU A 121 -36.27 -7.19 21.89
N TRP A 122 -36.48 -5.86 21.71
CA TRP A 122 -36.78 -5.24 20.43
C TRP A 122 -36.44 -3.75 20.44
N ASP A 123 -35.86 -3.25 19.33
CA ASP A 123 -35.59 -1.84 19.12
C ASP A 123 -35.72 -1.44 17.64
N GLY A 124 -36.61 -2.07 16.90
CA GLY A 124 -36.76 -1.84 15.47
C GLY A 124 -35.58 -2.32 14.63
N MET A 125 -34.86 -3.34 15.12
CA MET A 125 -33.61 -3.82 14.51
C MET A 125 -32.44 -2.81 14.52
N GLY A 126 -32.56 -1.74 15.31
CA GLY A 126 -31.55 -0.69 15.38
C GLY A 126 -30.18 -1.22 15.79
N THR A 127 -30.13 -1.97 16.91
CA THR A 127 -28.87 -2.57 17.41
C THR A 127 -28.31 -3.59 16.44
N GLN A 128 -29.14 -4.43 15.79
CA GLN A 128 -28.63 -5.40 14.81
C GLN A 128 -28.00 -4.71 13.60
N ARG A 129 -28.65 -3.67 13.06
CA ARG A 129 -28.11 -2.85 11.96
C ARG A 129 -26.86 -2.09 12.36
N ASP A 130 -26.72 -1.72 13.64
CA ASP A 130 -25.51 -1.11 14.16
C ASP A 130 -24.34 -2.12 14.23
N VAL A 131 -24.60 -3.38 14.58
CA VAL A 131 -23.63 -4.48 14.47
C VAL A 131 -23.17 -4.67 13.01
N ASP A 132 -24.11 -4.64 12.06
CA ASP A 132 -23.80 -4.77 10.64
C ASP A 132 -22.96 -3.56 10.16
N ARG A 133 -23.28 -2.34 10.62
CA ARG A 133 -22.52 -1.12 10.32
C ARG A 133 -21.07 -1.24 10.76
N VAL A 134 -20.82 -1.57 12.04
CA VAL A 134 -19.45 -1.73 12.55
C VAL A 134 -18.75 -2.94 11.93
N GLY A 135 -19.50 -3.96 11.48
CA GLY A 135 -19.00 -5.06 10.67
C GLY A 135 -18.41 -4.58 9.35
N HIS A 136 -19.12 -3.72 8.62
CA HIS A 136 -18.62 -3.10 7.39
C HIS A 136 -17.43 -2.16 7.66
N GLU A 137 -17.44 -1.40 8.76
CA GLU A 137 -16.29 -0.58 9.17
C GLU A 137 -15.05 -1.45 9.45
N ARG A 138 -15.20 -2.63 10.06
CA ARG A 138 -14.11 -3.59 10.25
C ARG A 138 -13.50 -4.03 8.92
N TYR A 139 -14.33 -4.33 7.91
CA TYR A 139 -13.85 -4.66 6.58
C TYR A 139 -13.13 -3.49 5.91
N SER A 140 -13.64 -2.27 6.04
CA SER A 140 -12.97 -1.07 5.55
C SER A 140 -11.57 -0.94 6.17
N ARG A 141 -11.41 -1.10 7.51
CA ARG A 141 -10.11 -1.08 8.19
C ARG A 141 -9.16 -2.20 7.76
N TYR A 142 -9.69 -3.36 7.45
CA TYR A 142 -8.88 -4.44 6.89
C TYR A 142 -8.31 -4.08 5.51
N PHE A 143 -9.11 -3.48 4.64
CA PHE A 143 -8.63 -3.03 3.35
C PHE A 143 -7.67 -1.85 3.46
N ASP A 144 -7.85 -0.94 4.43
CA ASP A 144 -6.87 0.10 4.75
C ASP A 144 -5.51 -0.49 5.16
N LEU A 145 -5.52 -1.60 5.91
CA LEU A 145 -4.30 -2.34 6.27
C LEU A 145 -3.63 -2.95 5.04
N LEU A 146 -4.39 -3.57 4.14
CA LEU A 146 -3.84 -4.13 2.88
C LEU A 146 -3.24 -3.05 2.00
N GLU A 147 -3.89 -1.90 1.85
CA GLU A 147 -3.40 -0.75 1.11
C GLU A 147 -2.09 -0.23 1.71
N SER A 148 -2.05 -0.03 3.04
CA SER A 148 -0.85 0.41 3.76
C SER A 148 0.30 -0.59 3.62
N THR A 149 0.01 -1.90 3.62
CA THR A 149 1.00 -2.96 3.40
C THR A 149 1.62 -2.85 2.00
N GLU A 150 0.81 -2.67 0.97
CA GLU A 150 1.26 -2.57 -0.41
C GLU A 150 2.04 -1.25 -0.65
N GLN A 151 1.58 -0.13 -0.10
CA GLN A 151 2.27 1.16 -0.17
C GLN A 151 3.61 1.12 0.54
N THR A 152 3.67 0.55 1.76
CA THR A 152 4.94 0.40 2.50
C THR A 152 5.91 -0.51 1.74
N SER A 153 5.41 -1.56 1.08
CA SER A 153 6.22 -2.43 0.22
C SER A 153 6.81 -1.66 -0.97
N LEU A 154 6.03 -0.79 -1.60
CA LEU A 154 6.51 0.07 -2.69
C LEU A 154 7.52 1.11 -2.19
N GLU A 155 7.28 1.72 -1.02
CA GLU A 155 8.24 2.67 -0.41
C GLU A 155 9.57 1.98 -0.06
N ALA A 156 9.52 0.74 0.47
CA ALA A 156 10.71 -0.05 0.76
C ALA A 156 11.48 -0.43 -0.51
N ALA A 157 10.79 -0.86 -1.56
CA ALA A 157 11.39 -1.14 -2.86
C ALA A 157 12.02 0.13 -3.46
N ARG A 158 11.34 1.27 -3.36
CA ARG A 158 11.90 2.57 -3.79
C ARG A 158 13.14 2.94 -3.00
N ALA A 159 13.11 2.82 -1.67
CA ALA A 159 14.27 3.12 -0.83
C ALA A 159 15.47 2.23 -1.18
N TYR A 160 15.23 0.94 -1.44
CA TYR A 160 16.26 0.01 -1.91
C TYR A 160 16.87 0.42 -3.25
N TYR A 161 16.04 0.71 -4.26
CA TYR A 161 16.50 1.15 -5.58
C TYR A 161 17.19 2.52 -5.54
N ASP A 162 16.72 3.44 -4.71
CA ASP A 162 17.35 4.76 -4.55
C ASP A 162 18.77 4.63 -3.95
N VAL A 163 18.99 3.76 -2.95
CA VAL A 163 20.35 3.52 -2.41
C VAL A 163 21.27 2.94 -3.49
N LEU A 164 20.82 1.96 -4.27
CA LEU A 164 21.60 1.41 -5.39
C LEU A 164 21.93 2.49 -6.42
N ARG A 165 20.94 3.29 -6.82
CA ARG A 165 21.08 4.40 -7.77
C ARG A 165 22.15 5.38 -7.30
N PHE A 166 22.01 5.92 -6.09
CA PHE A 166 22.91 6.96 -5.62
C PHE A 166 24.32 6.45 -5.33
N ARG A 167 24.51 5.19 -4.94
CA ARG A 167 25.83 4.56 -4.91
C ARG A 167 26.46 4.56 -6.31
N ARG A 168 25.70 4.21 -7.34
CA ARG A 168 26.17 4.23 -8.73
C ARG A 168 26.49 5.66 -9.19
N LEU A 169 25.67 6.66 -8.84
CA LEU A 169 25.89 8.05 -9.20
C LEU A 169 27.13 8.64 -8.51
N VAL A 170 27.39 8.30 -7.25
CA VAL A 170 28.64 8.67 -6.55
C VAL A 170 29.85 8.09 -7.28
N THR A 171 29.83 6.81 -7.64
CA THR A 171 30.93 6.19 -8.41
C THR A 171 31.18 6.92 -9.74
N LEU A 172 30.11 7.29 -10.48
CA LEU A 172 30.24 8.06 -11.71
C LEU A 172 30.81 9.46 -11.47
N ALA A 173 30.46 10.10 -10.36
CA ALA A 173 30.99 11.41 -9.99
C ALA A 173 32.47 11.33 -9.54
N GLU A 174 32.85 10.24 -8.85
CA GLU A 174 34.25 9.94 -8.51
C GLU A 174 35.08 9.74 -9.75
N ASP A 175 34.63 8.94 -10.73
CA ASP A 175 35.30 8.74 -12.01
C ASP A 175 35.48 10.07 -12.74
N ASN A 176 34.42 10.90 -12.79
CA ASN A 176 34.48 12.23 -13.43
C ASN A 176 35.51 13.15 -12.74
N TYR A 177 35.51 13.19 -11.39
CA TYR A 177 36.48 13.94 -10.62
C TYR A 177 37.92 13.47 -10.91
N VAL A 178 38.17 12.17 -10.90
CA VAL A 178 39.50 11.59 -11.19
C VAL A 178 39.99 11.97 -12.57
N GLN A 179 39.14 11.95 -13.61
CA GLN A 179 39.49 12.36 -14.96
C GLN A 179 39.86 13.85 -15.03
N HIS A 180 39.05 14.73 -14.46
CA HIS A 180 39.34 16.16 -14.43
C HIS A 180 40.58 16.50 -13.61
N ARG A 181 40.81 15.79 -12.49
CA ARG A 181 42.04 15.95 -11.69
C ARG A 181 43.28 15.55 -12.43
N TYR A 182 43.22 14.45 -13.21
CA TYR A 182 44.32 14.01 -14.06
C TYR A 182 44.67 15.07 -15.12
N VAL A 183 43.67 15.58 -15.86
CA VAL A 183 43.87 16.60 -16.86
C VAL A 183 44.40 17.91 -16.24
N SER A 184 43.90 18.28 -15.05
CA SER A 184 44.37 19.47 -14.31
C SER A 184 45.85 19.36 -13.98
N LYS A 185 46.35 18.22 -13.47
CA LYS A 185 47.77 18.02 -13.17
C LYS A 185 48.64 18.10 -14.40
N GLN A 186 48.22 17.55 -15.55
CA GLN A 186 48.96 17.64 -16.80
C GLN A 186 49.03 19.09 -17.32
N THR A 187 47.90 19.80 -17.28
CA THR A 187 47.85 21.20 -17.76
C THR A 187 48.68 22.12 -16.86
N GLN A 188 48.63 21.91 -15.54
CA GLN A 188 49.47 22.64 -14.58
C GLN A 188 50.97 22.43 -14.84
N ALA A 189 51.40 21.19 -15.13
CA ALA A 189 52.77 20.89 -15.43
C ALA A 189 53.24 21.59 -16.73
N ARG A 190 52.42 21.61 -17.79
CA ARG A 190 52.69 22.34 -19.04
C ARG A 190 52.76 23.84 -18.82
N PHE A 191 51.86 24.41 -18.03
CA PHE A 191 51.86 25.82 -17.69
C PHE A 191 53.12 26.22 -16.91
N SER A 192 53.49 25.48 -15.88
CA SER A 192 54.67 25.69 -15.05
C SER A 192 55.97 25.56 -15.87
N ALA A 193 56.01 24.73 -16.92
CA ALA A 193 57.11 24.61 -17.85
C ALA A 193 57.14 25.70 -18.92
N GLY A 194 56.21 26.67 -18.92
CA GLY A 194 56.14 27.79 -19.86
C GLY A 194 55.63 27.41 -21.27
N VAL A 195 55.15 26.15 -21.46
CA VAL A 195 54.64 25.67 -22.76
C VAL A 195 53.09 25.61 -22.81
N GLY A 196 52.44 25.92 -21.71
CA GLY A 196 50.96 25.96 -21.58
C GLY A 196 50.40 27.38 -21.56
N ARG A 197 49.13 27.54 -21.99
CA ARG A 197 48.44 28.84 -21.96
C ARG A 197 47.76 29.02 -20.59
N GLY A 198 47.81 30.22 -20.00
CA GLY A 198 47.15 30.55 -18.75
C GLY A 198 45.64 30.35 -18.80
N VAL A 199 44.98 30.62 -19.93
CA VAL A 199 43.54 30.40 -20.15
C VAL A 199 43.16 28.92 -20.02
N ASP A 200 43.99 28.01 -20.55
CA ASP A 200 43.76 26.56 -20.45
C ASP A 200 43.86 26.11 -19.01
N PHE A 201 44.78 26.67 -18.23
CA PHE A 201 44.93 26.37 -16.80
C PHE A 201 43.70 26.82 -15.99
N GLU A 202 43.22 28.05 -16.18
CA GLU A 202 42.01 28.53 -15.50
C GLU A 202 40.78 27.74 -15.89
N GLN A 203 40.65 27.34 -17.15
CA GLN A 203 39.53 26.56 -17.64
C GLN A 203 39.47 25.14 -17.02
N VAL A 204 40.64 24.50 -16.90
CA VAL A 204 40.74 23.19 -16.21
C VAL A 204 40.40 23.31 -14.74
N ASN A 205 40.87 24.37 -14.07
CA ASN A 205 40.53 24.59 -12.66
C ASN A 205 39.00 24.79 -12.45
N ALA A 206 38.35 25.54 -13.34
CA ALA A 206 36.91 25.71 -13.31
C ALA A 206 36.15 24.36 -13.49
N ARG A 207 36.62 23.52 -14.44
CA ARG A 207 36.02 22.18 -14.67
C ARG A 207 36.26 21.20 -13.50
N LEU A 208 37.46 21.27 -12.89
CA LEU A 208 37.76 20.47 -11.69
C LEU A 208 36.88 20.87 -10.52
N ALA A 209 36.70 22.18 -10.27
CA ALA A 209 35.80 22.66 -9.21
C ALA A 209 34.36 22.23 -9.46
N LEU A 210 33.89 22.21 -10.72
CA LEU A 210 32.58 21.68 -11.07
C LEU A 210 32.46 20.17 -10.78
N ALA A 211 33.49 19.39 -11.13
CA ALA A 211 33.50 17.94 -10.85
C ALA A 211 33.50 17.66 -9.35
N GLU A 212 34.22 18.45 -8.55
CA GLU A 212 34.22 18.36 -7.08
C GLU A 212 32.85 18.72 -6.47
N SER A 213 32.20 19.76 -6.99
CA SER A 213 30.84 20.13 -6.63
C SER A 213 29.84 19.02 -6.95
N ASN A 214 29.95 18.39 -8.12
CA ASN A 214 29.10 17.26 -8.50
C ASN A 214 29.27 16.07 -7.53
N LEU A 215 30.52 15.72 -7.20
CA LEU A 215 30.83 14.64 -6.25
C LEU A 215 30.25 14.94 -4.86
N THR A 216 30.41 16.16 -4.37
CA THR A 216 29.84 16.60 -3.10
C THR A 216 28.31 16.47 -3.10
N THR A 217 27.67 16.90 -4.20
CA THR A 217 26.21 16.82 -4.35
C THR A 217 25.72 15.38 -4.37
N GLU A 218 26.33 14.47 -5.14
CA GLU A 218 25.88 13.08 -5.19
C GLU A 218 26.15 12.33 -3.87
N THR A 219 27.23 12.70 -3.14
CA THR A 219 27.49 12.17 -1.79
C THR A 219 26.43 12.63 -0.79
N ALA A 220 26.03 13.91 -0.83
CA ALA A 220 24.94 14.42 0.01
C ALA A 220 23.61 13.73 -0.32
N ASN A 221 23.28 13.58 -1.59
CA ASN A 221 22.09 12.85 -2.03
C ASN A 221 22.09 11.39 -1.55
N LEU A 222 23.25 10.71 -1.56
CA LEU A 222 23.37 9.36 -1.00
C LEU A 222 23.04 9.32 0.49
N ASN A 223 23.51 10.29 1.26
CA ASN A 223 23.19 10.40 2.69
C ASN A 223 21.68 10.58 2.90
N ASP A 224 21.02 11.40 2.09
CA ASP A 224 19.58 11.64 2.18
C ASP A 224 18.76 10.37 1.90
N VAL A 225 19.15 9.60 0.87
CA VAL A 225 18.44 8.34 0.59
C VAL A 225 18.74 7.25 1.61
N MET A 226 19.94 7.22 2.22
CA MET A 226 20.27 6.32 3.33
C MET A 226 19.41 6.64 4.56
N ALA A 227 19.19 7.91 4.88
CA ALA A 227 18.30 8.34 5.95
C ALA A 227 16.84 7.95 5.67
N ARG A 228 16.39 8.09 4.41
CA ARG A 228 15.05 7.63 3.97
C ARG A 228 14.91 6.13 4.08
N TYR A 229 15.93 5.37 3.67
CA TYR A 229 15.96 3.91 3.82
C TYR A 229 15.82 3.50 5.29
N LEU A 230 16.61 4.12 6.18
CA LEU A 230 16.52 3.88 7.63
C LEU A 230 15.11 4.15 8.17
N ARG A 231 14.46 5.24 7.74
CA ARG A 231 13.08 5.56 8.15
C ARG A 231 12.07 4.49 7.72
N VAL A 232 12.20 3.98 6.49
CA VAL A 232 11.23 3.05 5.92
C VAL A 232 11.46 1.61 6.38
N VAL A 233 12.72 1.17 6.40
CA VAL A 233 13.11 -0.23 6.68
C VAL A 233 13.40 -0.46 8.17
N GLY A 234 13.76 0.60 8.92
CA GLY A 234 14.05 0.53 10.35
C GLY A 234 15.52 0.19 10.68
N GLU A 235 16.37 -0.02 9.67
CA GLU A 235 17.80 -0.27 9.83
C GLU A 235 18.59 0.39 8.68
N PRO A 236 19.89 0.71 8.87
CA PRO A 236 20.71 1.27 7.80
C PRO A 236 20.89 0.27 6.65
N PRO A 237 21.06 0.77 5.40
CA PRO A 237 21.29 -0.12 4.27
C PRO A 237 22.62 -0.87 4.44
N PRO A 238 22.69 -2.18 4.10
CA PRO A 238 23.92 -2.94 4.18
C PRO A 238 25.01 -2.38 3.26
N ALA A 239 26.28 -2.62 3.60
CA ALA A 239 27.41 -2.14 2.81
C ALA A 239 27.39 -2.66 1.37
N SER A 240 27.01 -3.94 1.19
CA SER A 240 26.84 -4.56 -0.12
C SER A 240 25.36 -4.83 -0.38
N LEU A 241 24.88 -4.37 -1.54
CA LEU A 241 23.55 -4.67 -2.06
C LEU A 241 23.69 -5.51 -3.32
N ALA A 242 22.76 -6.43 -3.53
CA ALA A 242 22.71 -7.24 -4.73
C ALA A 242 22.45 -6.37 -5.97
N PRO A 243 22.86 -6.81 -7.18
CA PRO A 243 22.60 -6.08 -8.42
C PRO A 243 21.12 -5.78 -8.62
N LEU A 244 20.84 -4.70 -9.36
CA LEU A 244 19.49 -4.29 -9.70
C LEU A 244 18.72 -5.41 -10.40
N THR A 245 17.55 -5.72 -9.89
CA THR A 245 16.59 -6.60 -10.53
C THR A 245 15.33 -5.85 -10.93
N VAL A 246 14.78 -6.22 -12.08
CA VAL A 246 13.57 -5.61 -12.63
C VAL A 246 12.42 -6.61 -12.54
N LEU A 247 11.34 -6.24 -11.86
CA LEU A 247 10.17 -7.09 -11.64
C LEU A 247 9.25 -7.12 -12.88
N HIS A 248 9.76 -7.57 -14.03
CA HIS A 248 9.01 -7.57 -15.30
C HIS A 248 8.01 -8.73 -15.43
N VAL A 249 8.21 -9.83 -14.70
CA VAL A 249 7.38 -11.03 -14.77
C VAL A 249 6.04 -10.83 -14.06
N GLY A 250 4.94 -11.23 -14.71
CA GLY A 250 3.59 -11.20 -14.13
C GLY A 250 2.78 -9.93 -14.44
N LEU A 251 3.36 -8.98 -15.18
CA LEU A 251 2.60 -7.82 -15.66
C LEU A 251 1.76 -8.18 -16.88
N PRO A 252 0.57 -7.57 -17.04
CA PRO A 252 -0.23 -7.69 -18.25
C PRO A 252 0.46 -7.06 -19.46
N ASP A 253 0.23 -7.64 -20.65
CA ASP A 253 0.82 -7.17 -21.90
C ASP A 253 0.23 -5.84 -22.38
N ASN A 254 -0.96 -5.47 -21.89
CA ASN A 254 -1.64 -4.27 -22.32
C ASN A 254 -2.16 -3.42 -21.14
N LYS A 255 -2.29 -2.13 -21.41
CA LYS A 255 -2.74 -1.10 -20.49
C LYS A 255 -4.15 -1.36 -19.93
N THR A 256 -5.08 -1.76 -20.79
CA THR A 256 -6.49 -1.98 -20.41
C THR A 256 -6.61 -3.10 -19.37
N GLU A 257 -5.88 -4.19 -19.55
CA GLU A 257 -5.86 -5.30 -18.60
C GLU A 257 -5.19 -4.89 -17.26
N THR A 258 -4.13 -4.07 -17.32
CA THR A 258 -3.48 -3.52 -16.12
C THR A 258 -4.46 -2.67 -15.32
N VAL A 259 -5.14 -1.73 -15.97
CA VAL A 259 -6.14 -0.86 -15.33
C VAL A 259 -7.31 -1.71 -14.79
N LYS A 260 -7.81 -2.69 -15.56
CA LYS A 260 -8.87 -3.59 -15.11
C LYS A 260 -8.47 -4.36 -13.85
N ARG A 261 -7.26 -4.94 -13.80
CA ARG A 261 -6.76 -5.63 -12.60
C ARG A 261 -6.62 -4.68 -11.42
N ALA A 262 -6.07 -3.49 -11.63
CA ALA A 262 -5.96 -2.47 -10.60
C ALA A 262 -7.34 -2.13 -10.00
N LEU A 263 -8.35 -1.89 -10.82
CA LEU A 263 -9.71 -1.57 -10.36
C LEU A 263 -10.38 -2.73 -9.61
N THR A 264 -10.13 -3.98 -10.02
CA THR A 264 -10.77 -5.15 -9.40
C THR A 264 -10.08 -5.63 -8.13
N GLN A 265 -8.77 -5.37 -7.97
CA GLN A 265 -7.96 -5.85 -6.87
C GLN A 265 -7.55 -4.76 -5.88
N SER A 266 -7.96 -3.51 -6.10
CA SER A 266 -7.59 -2.38 -5.25
C SER A 266 -8.21 -2.48 -3.86
N PRO A 267 -7.39 -2.48 -2.79
CA PRO A 267 -7.89 -2.41 -1.43
C PRO A 267 -8.58 -1.08 -1.13
N SER A 268 -8.10 0.05 -1.70
CA SER A 268 -8.70 1.37 -1.46
C SER A 268 -10.12 1.47 -2.03
N ILE A 269 -10.40 0.85 -3.18
CA ILE A 269 -11.76 0.74 -3.72
C ILE A 269 -12.61 -0.16 -2.83
N SER A 270 -12.07 -1.29 -2.38
CA SER A 270 -12.77 -2.22 -1.48
C SER A 270 -13.11 -1.56 -0.14
N ALA A 271 -12.20 -0.78 0.45
CA ALA A 271 -12.44 0.01 1.65
C ALA A 271 -13.57 1.04 1.45
N ALA A 272 -13.56 1.72 0.30
CA ALA A 272 -14.59 2.70 -0.03
C ALA A 272 -15.97 2.06 -0.25
N VAL A 273 -16.04 0.87 -0.88
CA VAL A 273 -17.30 0.10 -1.00
C VAL A 273 -17.84 -0.28 0.38
N GLU A 274 -16.99 -0.75 1.28
CA GLU A 274 -17.39 -1.08 2.65
C GLU A 274 -17.83 0.17 3.43
N SER A 275 -17.22 1.32 3.19
CA SER A 275 -17.66 2.59 3.77
C SER A 275 -19.06 3.00 3.27
N VAL A 276 -19.40 2.76 1.99
CA VAL A 276 -20.77 2.95 1.48
C VAL A 276 -21.75 2.03 2.18
N ARG A 277 -21.41 0.73 2.32
CA ARG A 277 -22.25 -0.25 3.02
C ARG A 277 -22.47 0.13 4.48
N ALA A 278 -21.40 0.59 5.17
CA ALA A 278 -21.50 1.09 6.55
C ALA A 278 -22.43 2.31 6.64
N ALA A 279 -22.33 3.27 5.73
CA ALA A 279 -23.22 4.44 5.69
C ALA A 279 -24.68 4.04 5.43
N GLN A 280 -24.94 3.04 4.57
CA GLN A 280 -26.28 2.50 4.33
C GLN A 280 -26.85 1.82 5.60
N MET A 281 -26.03 1.07 6.34
CA MET A 281 -26.47 0.49 7.61
C MET A 281 -26.67 1.57 8.67
N ALA A 282 -25.84 2.60 8.74
CA ALA A 282 -26.03 3.76 9.60
C ALA A 282 -27.38 4.45 9.36
N ALA A 283 -27.78 4.59 8.11
CA ALA A 283 -29.11 5.12 7.76
C ALA A 283 -30.23 4.21 8.27
N LYS A 284 -30.12 2.90 8.07
CA LYS A 284 -31.10 1.93 8.58
C LYS A 284 -31.19 1.89 10.11
N VAL A 285 -30.10 2.19 10.83
CA VAL A 285 -30.13 2.36 12.30
C VAL A 285 -31.06 3.51 12.68
N ARG A 286 -31.08 4.62 11.91
CA ARG A 286 -31.97 5.78 12.17
C ARG A 286 -33.44 5.43 12.02
N ASP A 287 -33.79 4.45 11.16
CA ASP A 287 -35.19 3.99 11.04
C ASP A 287 -35.70 3.35 12.35
N GLY A 288 -34.80 2.76 13.15
CA GLY A 288 -35.11 2.18 14.45
C GLY A 288 -35.65 3.21 15.46
N ALA A 289 -35.29 4.51 15.32
CA ALA A 289 -35.77 5.57 16.19
C ALA A 289 -37.30 5.80 16.12
N PHE A 290 -37.94 5.40 15.00
CA PHE A 290 -39.40 5.47 14.83
C PHE A 290 -40.15 4.23 15.36
N GLN A 291 -39.41 3.24 15.86
CA GLN A 291 -39.98 2.01 16.39
C GLN A 291 -39.95 2.01 17.91
N PRO A 292 -40.87 1.28 18.56
CA PRO A 292 -40.80 1.09 20.00
C PRO A 292 -39.56 0.29 20.41
N ARG A 293 -38.98 0.64 21.56
CA ARG A 293 -37.93 -0.12 22.23
C ARG A 293 -38.54 -0.94 23.34
N ILE A 294 -38.37 -2.24 23.32
CA ILE A 294 -38.90 -3.18 24.28
C ILE A 294 -37.74 -3.85 25.01
N GLU A 295 -37.78 -3.77 26.35
CA GLU A 295 -36.76 -4.36 27.22
C GLU A 295 -37.42 -5.19 28.31
N ALA A 296 -36.84 -6.35 28.62
CA ALA A 296 -37.13 -7.07 29.86
C ALA A 296 -36.20 -6.55 30.95
N ARG A 297 -36.77 -6.19 32.10
CA ARG A 297 -36.02 -5.72 33.27
C ARG A 297 -36.39 -6.54 34.49
N VAL A 298 -35.40 -6.99 35.22
CA VAL A 298 -35.53 -7.61 36.53
C VAL A 298 -34.69 -6.80 37.50
N ARG A 299 -35.29 -6.28 38.55
CA ARG A 299 -34.59 -5.53 39.60
C ARG A 299 -34.91 -6.15 40.95
N SER A 300 -33.89 -6.27 41.80
CA SER A 300 -34.10 -6.62 43.22
C SER A 300 -33.20 -5.72 44.05
N GLY A 301 -33.77 -5.07 45.04
CA GLY A 301 -33.09 -4.13 45.90
C GLY A 301 -33.51 -4.22 47.35
N PHE A 302 -32.64 -3.79 48.24
CA PHE A 302 -32.91 -3.58 49.65
C PHE A 302 -32.17 -2.36 50.17
N GLY A 303 -32.74 -1.77 51.21
CA GLY A 303 -32.13 -0.59 51.82
C GLY A 303 -32.87 -0.10 53.05
N ASN A 304 -32.24 0.88 53.76
CA ASN A 304 -32.91 1.58 54.85
C ASN A 304 -33.35 2.96 54.35
N ASN A 305 -34.56 3.34 54.71
CA ASN A 305 -35.21 4.61 54.31
C ASN A 305 -35.17 4.81 52.79
N TYR A 306 -35.40 3.77 52.03
CA TYR A 306 -35.25 3.75 50.59
C TYR A 306 -36.55 4.14 49.90
N GLU A 307 -36.50 5.13 48.98
CA GLU A 307 -37.65 5.66 48.23
C GLU A 307 -38.81 6.13 49.13
N GLY A 308 -38.53 6.95 50.15
CA GLY A 308 -39.55 7.54 51.04
C GLY A 308 -40.21 6.55 51.99
N THR A 309 -39.77 5.31 52.05
CA THR A 309 -40.26 4.29 53.00
C THR A 309 -39.31 4.25 54.19
N GLN A 310 -39.82 4.52 55.39
CA GLN A 310 -39.07 4.48 56.64
C GLN A 310 -38.66 3.02 56.97
N ASP A 311 -37.48 2.85 57.58
CA ASP A 311 -36.89 1.58 57.96
C ASP A 311 -36.44 0.68 56.77
N GLN A 312 -36.43 -0.63 56.95
CA GLN A 312 -35.96 -1.56 55.92
C GLN A 312 -37.03 -1.79 54.84
N LYS A 313 -36.62 -1.58 53.57
CA LYS A 313 -37.41 -1.94 52.43
C LYS A 313 -36.67 -2.96 51.57
N ARG A 314 -37.40 -3.99 51.14
CA ARG A 314 -36.94 -4.93 50.11
C ARG A 314 -37.97 -4.96 49.02
N ASP A 315 -37.57 -4.74 47.77
CA ASP A 315 -38.45 -4.87 46.61
C ASP A 315 -37.78 -5.71 45.49
N SER A 316 -38.62 -6.38 44.76
CA SER A 316 -38.19 -7.10 43.56
C SER A 316 -39.27 -6.94 42.50
N THR A 317 -38.87 -6.47 41.33
CA THR A 317 -39.73 -6.24 40.18
C THR A 317 -39.21 -6.96 38.96
N ALA A 318 -40.12 -7.56 38.21
CA ALA A 318 -39.89 -8.11 36.88
C ALA A 318 -40.90 -7.50 35.93
N GLU A 319 -40.43 -6.82 34.91
CA GLU A 319 -41.27 -6.02 34.02
C GLU A 319 -40.80 -6.08 32.58
N ILE A 320 -41.73 -5.91 31.64
CA ILE A 320 -41.46 -5.60 30.26
C ILE A 320 -41.72 -4.12 30.07
N VAL A 321 -40.69 -3.36 29.68
CA VAL A 321 -40.77 -1.92 29.50
C VAL A 321 -40.81 -1.62 28.02
N LEU A 322 -41.83 -0.89 27.58
CA LEU A 322 -41.97 -0.36 26.23
C LEU A 322 -41.74 1.14 26.29
N ASN A 323 -40.71 1.61 25.57
CA ASN A 323 -40.45 3.02 25.36
C ASN A 323 -40.65 3.34 23.88
N TRP A 324 -41.51 4.30 23.57
CA TRP A 324 -41.77 4.75 22.22
C TRP A 324 -41.76 6.28 22.16
N ASN A 325 -40.81 6.82 21.47
CA ASN A 325 -40.74 8.25 21.22
C ASN A 325 -41.64 8.60 20.03
N LEU A 326 -42.77 9.20 20.29
CA LEU A 326 -43.77 9.57 19.26
C LEU A 326 -43.42 10.88 18.54
N TYR A 327 -42.74 11.82 19.21
CA TYR A 327 -42.33 13.10 18.66
C TYR A 327 -41.17 13.70 19.47
N ASN A 328 -40.09 14.09 18.79
CA ASN A 328 -38.92 14.72 19.40
C ASN A 328 -38.51 16.03 18.72
N GLY A 329 -39.48 16.85 18.31
CA GLY A 329 -39.20 18.13 17.69
C GLY A 329 -38.63 18.06 16.28
N GLY A 330 -38.80 16.93 15.56
CA GLY A 330 -38.28 16.73 14.20
C GLY A 330 -36.80 16.28 14.12
N SER A 331 -36.16 16.02 15.28
CA SER A 331 -34.76 15.60 15.35
C SER A 331 -34.50 14.32 14.56
N ASP A 332 -35.35 13.29 14.70
CA ASP A 332 -35.15 12.01 14.01
C ASP A 332 -35.29 12.13 12.49
N GLN A 333 -36.23 12.97 12.01
CA GLN A 333 -36.33 13.27 10.58
C GLN A 333 -35.09 13.99 10.03
N ALA A 334 -34.51 14.90 10.83
CA ALA A 334 -33.28 15.58 10.44
C ALA A 334 -32.10 14.59 10.36
N ARG A 335 -31.99 13.65 11.32
CA ARG A 335 -30.97 12.60 11.32
C ARG A 335 -31.10 11.61 10.15
N VAL A 336 -32.32 11.31 9.70
CA VAL A 336 -32.53 10.51 8.48
C VAL A 336 -32.02 11.24 7.25
N ARG A 337 -32.32 12.56 7.11
CA ARG A 337 -31.80 13.37 6.00
C ARG A 337 -30.28 13.49 6.05
N GLU A 338 -29.69 13.68 7.23
CA GLU A 338 -28.25 13.67 7.45
C GLU A 338 -27.63 12.32 6.96
N ALA A 339 -28.19 11.20 7.38
CA ALA A 339 -27.71 9.88 6.99
C ALA A 339 -27.79 9.64 5.47
N ALA A 340 -28.85 10.13 4.80
CA ALA A 340 -28.96 10.08 3.34
C ALA A 340 -27.85 10.88 2.64
N ASN A 341 -27.49 12.05 3.16
CA ASN A 341 -26.38 12.84 2.62
C ASN A 341 -25.03 12.19 2.87
N LEU A 342 -24.84 11.48 4.00
CA LEU A 342 -23.63 10.72 4.29
C LEU A 342 -23.47 9.50 3.36
N ILE A 343 -24.57 8.88 2.92
CA ILE A 343 -24.52 7.85 1.87
C ILE A 343 -24.00 8.45 0.55
N ASN A 344 -24.54 9.61 0.14
CA ASN A 344 -24.07 10.30 -1.07
C ASN A 344 -22.58 10.64 -0.97
N GLN A 345 -22.14 11.19 0.17
CA GLN A 345 -20.72 11.47 0.42
C GLN A 345 -19.85 10.20 0.28
N ALA A 346 -20.27 9.08 0.87
CA ALA A 346 -19.53 7.82 0.77
C ALA A 346 -19.47 7.30 -0.68
N GLN A 347 -20.55 7.47 -1.46
CA GLN A 347 -20.57 7.12 -2.88
C GLN A 347 -19.61 7.98 -3.70
N ASP A 348 -19.57 9.30 -3.47
CA ASP A 348 -18.66 10.22 -4.14
C ASP A 348 -17.19 9.89 -3.82
N LEU A 349 -16.89 9.53 -2.57
CA LEU A 349 -15.56 9.09 -2.15
C LEU A 349 -15.15 7.78 -2.82
N ARG A 350 -16.07 6.83 -3.00
CA ARG A 350 -15.81 5.60 -3.77
C ARG A 350 -15.52 5.93 -5.23
N ASP A 351 -16.31 6.78 -5.86
CA ASP A 351 -16.11 7.16 -7.26
C ASP A 351 -14.78 7.92 -7.44
N LYS A 352 -14.38 8.71 -6.43
CA LYS A 352 -13.04 9.31 -6.38
C LYS A 352 -11.96 8.24 -6.32
N ALA A 353 -12.06 7.26 -5.42
CA ALA A 353 -11.09 6.17 -5.31
C ALA A 353 -10.92 5.41 -6.64
N CYS A 354 -12.02 5.15 -7.37
CA CYS A 354 -11.98 4.57 -8.70
C CYS A 354 -11.14 5.39 -9.69
N ARG A 355 -11.32 6.72 -9.69
CA ARG A 355 -10.58 7.63 -10.59
C ARG A 355 -9.09 7.66 -10.22
N ASP A 356 -8.78 7.72 -8.93
CA ASP A 356 -7.40 7.78 -8.43
C ASP A 356 -6.64 6.48 -8.77
N VAL A 357 -7.24 5.32 -8.54
CA VAL A 357 -6.64 4.01 -8.87
C VAL A 357 -6.42 3.88 -10.38
N ARG A 358 -7.42 4.27 -11.21
CA ARG A 358 -7.28 4.25 -12.66
C ARG A 358 -6.14 5.12 -13.13
N GLN A 359 -6.04 6.36 -12.64
CA GLN A 359 -4.95 7.27 -12.97
C GLN A 359 -3.59 6.70 -12.58
N THR A 360 -3.47 6.17 -11.36
CA THR A 360 -2.22 5.61 -10.84
C THR A 360 -1.75 4.43 -11.68
N ALA A 361 -2.65 3.50 -12.01
CA ALA A 361 -2.33 2.33 -12.82
C ALA A 361 -1.97 2.72 -14.27
N ASP A 362 -2.68 3.69 -14.84
CA ASP A 362 -2.42 4.22 -16.18
C ASP A 362 -1.03 4.84 -16.28
N ILE A 363 -0.67 5.72 -15.36
CA ILE A 363 0.64 6.37 -15.30
C ILE A 363 1.75 5.32 -15.10
N ALA A 364 1.55 4.38 -14.13
CA ALA A 364 2.55 3.36 -13.83
C ALA A 364 2.85 2.48 -15.05
N TYR A 365 1.83 2.03 -15.77
CA TYR A 365 1.99 1.24 -16.99
C TYR A 365 2.69 2.04 -18.09
N ASN A 366 2.29 3.28 -18.34
CA ASN A 366 2.91 4.14 -19.34
C ASN A 366 4.40 4.38 -19.04
N ASP A 367 4.75 4.56 -17.77
CA ASP A 367 6.15 4.75 -17.35
C ASP A 367 7.00 3.51 -17.65
N THR A 368 6.46 2.28 -17.49
CA THR A 368 7.22 1.07 -17.83
C THR A 368 7.60 1.03 -19.31
N ARG A 369 6.69 1.42 -20.20
CA ARG A 369 6.93 1.44 -21.66
C ARG A 369 7.88 2.58 -22.04
N LYS A 370 7.53 3.80 -21.63
CA LYS A 370 8.37 5.00 -21.90
C LYS A 370 9.81 4.78 -21.48
N LEU A 371 10.05 4.29 -20.25
CA LEU A 371 11.40 4.13 -19.71
C LEU A 371 12.14 2.95 -20.38
N THR A 372 11.43 1.94 -20.85
CA THR A 372 12.04 0.85 -21.62
C THR A 372 12.54 1.35 -22.98
N ASP A 373 11.73 2.13 -23.69
CA ASP A 373 12.13 2.70 -24.99
C ASP A 373 13.23 3.75 -24.81
N GLN A 374 13.11 4.61 -23.79
CA GLN A 374 14.09 5.65 -23.49
C GLN A 374 15.46 5.07 -23.13
N LEU A 375 15.50 3.94 -22.41
CA LEU A 375 16.76 3.31 -22.01
C LEU A 375 17.58 2.84 -23.20
N VAL A 376 16.92 2.32 -24.26
CA VAL A 376 17.60 1.93 -25.51
C VAL A 376 18.25 3.13 -26.20
N LEU A 377 17.57 4.28 -26.19
CA LEU A 377 18.11 5.51 -26.78
C LEU A 377 19.27 6.09 -25.97
N LEU A 378 19.15 6.06 -24.62
CA LEU A 378 20.22 6.51 -23.73
C LEU A 378 21.46 5.62 -23.77
N ASP A 379 21.27 4.31 -23.95
CA ASP A 379 22.38 3.37 -24.18
C ASP A 379 23.15 3.72 -25.47
N ARG A 380 22.43 3.89 -26.58
CA ARG A 380 23.03 4.31 -27.84
C ARG A 380 23.79 5.65 -27.73
N ASN A 381 23.19 6.62 -27.03
CA ASN A 381 23.82 7.91 -26.76
C ASN A 381 25.10 7.73 -25.94
N THR A 382 25.07 6.94 -24.86
CA THR A 382 26.23 6.70 -23.98
C THR A 382 27.36 6.06 -24.76
N VAL A 383 27.10 5.00 -25.56
CA VAL A 383 28.11 4.33 -26.38
C VAL A 383 28.72 5.27 -27.44
N ALA A 384 27.89 6.12 -28.06
CA ALA A 384 28.37 7.07 -29.09
C ALA A 384 29.29 8.16 -28.48
N ILE A 385 28.88 8.73 -27.35
CA ILE A 385 29.64 9.76 -26.63
C ILE A 385 30.96 9.21 -26.06
N GLU A 386 30.97 7.99 -25.54
CA GLU A 386 32.19 7.33 -25.06
C GLU A 386 33.19 7.13 -26.18
N LYS A 387 32.77 6.67 -27.34
CA LYS A 387 33.65 6.55 -28.54
C LYS A 387 34.17 7.91 -29.00
N ALA A 388 33.33 8.95 -29.00
CA ALA A 388 33.75 10.30 -29.36
C ALA A 388 34.77 10.84 -28.37
N ARG A 389 34.58 10.66 -27.06
CA ARG A 389 35.51 11.04 -26.01
C ARG A 389 36.87 10.35 -26.18
N ASP A 390 36.88 9.05 -26.46
CA ASP A 390 38.13 8.30 -26.63
C ASP A 390 38.91 8.78 -27.87
N ALA A 391 38.22 9.08 -28.96
CA ALA A 391 38.81 9.68 -30.13
C ALA A 391 39.38 11.10 -29.85
N TYR A 392 38.62 11.94 -29.11
CA TYR A 392 39.09 13.28 -28.73
C TYR A 392 40.28 13.22 -27.78
N ARG A 393 40.37 12.27 -26.88
CA ARG A 393 41.52 12.07 -26.01
C ARG A 393 42.78 11.73 -26.84
N GLN A 394 42.69 10.79 -27.79
CA GLN A 394 43.79 10.42 -28.67
C GLN A 394 44.27 11.62 -29.52
N GLN A 395 43.33 12.39 -30.09
CA GLN A 395 43.67 13.60 -30.88
C GLN A 395 44.26 14.71 -30.01
N PHE A 396 43.84 14.88 -28.77
CA PHE A 396 44.42 15.81 -27.81
C PHE A 396 45.87 15.42 -27.44
N ASP A 397 46.14 14.15 -27.21
CA ASP A 397 47.45 13.63 -26.83
C ASP A 397 48.51 13.92 -27.93
N ILE A 398 48.09 13.88 -29.21
CA ILE A 398 48.95 14.22 -30.36
C ILE A 398 48.87 15.69 -30.81
N GLY A 399 48.16 16.53 -30.04
CA GLY A 399 48.09 17.97 -30.26
C GLY A 399 47.13 18.41 -31.37
N GLN A 400 46.28 17.54 -31.91
CA GLN A 400 45.31 17.84 -32.99
C GLN A 400 43.98 18.39 -32.50
N ARG A 401 43.70 18.31 -31.20
CA ARG A 401 42.43 18.80 -30.58
C ARG A 401 42.72 19.72 -29.40
N SER A 402 41.79 20.63 -29.17
CA SER A 402 41.88 21.56 -28.05
C SER A 402 41.55 20.87 -26.72
N LEU A 403 42.11 21.41 -25.64
CA LEU A 403 41.78 20.99 -24.28
C LEU A 403 40.26 21.13 -24.00
N LEU A 404 39.64 22.18 -24.53
CA LEU A 404 38.21 22.44 -24.36
C LEU A 404 37.35 21.31 -24.93
N ASP A 405 37.70 20.78 -26.10
CA ASP A 405 36.98 19.68 -26.72
C ASP A 405 37.05 18.41 -25.85
N LEU A 406 38.22 18.10 -25.28
CA LEU A 406 38.41 16.98 -24.37
C LEU A 406 37.59 17.15 -23.08
N LEU A 407 37.66 18.32 -22.43
CA LEU A 407 36.92 18.60 -21.20
C LEU A 407 35.41 18.58 -21.42
N ASN A 408 34.93 19.08 -22.54
CA ASN A 408 33.51 19.01 -22.91
C ASN A 408 33.06 17.57 -23.12
N SER A 409 33.84 16.75 -23.83
CA SER A 409 33.53 15.35 -24.08
C SER A 409 33.51 14.52 -22.79
N GLU A 410 34.40 14.78 -21.83
CA GLU A 410 34.37 14.11 -20.50
C GLU A 410 33.10 14.48 -19.72
N ASN A 411 32.67 15.73 -19.76
CA ASN A 411 31.42 16.15 -19.12
C ASN A 411 30.18 15.55 -19.81
N GLU A 412 30.21 15.43 -21.14
CA GLU A 412 29.13 14.77 -21.91
C GLU A 412 29.01 13.28 -21.55
N VAL A 413 30.15 12.55 -21.42
CA VAL A 413 30.17 11.15 -20.97
C VAL A 413 29.58 11.02 -19.57
N TYR A 414 30.01 11.88 -18.64
CA TYR A 414 29.46 11.89 -17.29
C TYR A 414 27.94 12.09 -17.30
N THR A 415 27.45 13.08 -18.06
CA THR A 415 26.03 13.39 -18.18
C THR A 415 25.23 12.24 -18.82
N ALA A 416 25.77 11.63 -19.89
CA ALA A 416 25.15 10.51 -20.57
C ALA A 416 25.04 9.28 -19.65
N ARG A 417 26.12 8.89 -18.97
CA ARG A 417 26.15 7.78 -18.01
C ARG A 417 25.20 8.00 -16.84
N ARG A 418 25.14 9.23 -16.32
CA ARG A 418 24.24 9.63 -15.25
C ARG A 418 22.78 9.50 -15.69
N SER A 419 22.46 9.96 -16.90
CA SER A 419 21.11 9.88 -17.47
C SER A 419 20.70 8.43 -17.71
N TYR A 420 21.59 7.58 -18.20
CA TYR A 420 21.35 6.15 -18.36
C TYR A 420 21.09 5.47 -17.02
N ALA A 421 21.95 5.69 -16.02
CA ALA A 421 21.78 5.11 -14.69
C ALA A 421 20.43 5.52 -14.06
N ASN A 422 20.07 6.80 -14.12
CA ASN A 422 18.78 7.26 -13.60
C ASN A 422 17.60 6.54 -14.28
N ALA A 423 17.60 6.46 -15.62
CA ALA A 423 16.54 5.79 -16.36
C ALA A 423 16.45 4.28 -16.06
N GLU A 424 17.57 3.62 -15.80
CA GLU A 424 17.64 2.20 -15.43
C GLU A 424 16.92 1.94 -14.09
N TYR A 425 17.21 2.74 -13.05
CA TYR A 425 16.56 2.60 -11.75
C TYR A 425 15.11 3.10 -11.78
N ASP A 426 14.80 4.16 -12.52
CA ASP A 426 13.43 4.63 -12.70
C ASP A 426 12.57 3.58 -13.40
N ARG A 427 13.12 2.84 -14.37
CA ARG A 427 12.44 1.70 -15.00
C ARG A 427 12.15 0.60 -13.99
N ALA A 428 13.11 0.19 -13.16
CA ALA A 428 12.89 -0.83 -12.13
C ALA A 428 11.79 -0.41 -11.15
N LEU A 429 11.79 0.85 -10.73
CA LEU A 429 10.75 1.42 -9.87
C LEU A 429 9.38 1.47 -10.57
N ALA A 430 9.33 1.77 -11.88
CA ALA A 430 8.08 1.79 -12.64
C ALA A 430 7.43 0.39 -12.68
N PHE A 431 8.21 -0.67 -12.85
CA PHE A 431 7.72 -2.05 -12.77
C PHE A 431 7.17 -2.36 -11.36
N ALA A 432 7.90 -2.04 -10.30
CA ALA A 432 7.44 -2.23 -8.92
C ALA A 432 6.15 -1.44 -8.65
N ARG A 433 6.06 -0.18 -9.12
CA ARG A 433 4.86 0.66 -9.00
C ARG A 433 3.66 0.08 -9.74
N THR A 434 3.88 -0.53 -10.92
CA THR A 434 2.80 -1.17 -11.66
C THR A 434 2.26 -2.40 -10.93
N HIS A 435 3.13 -3.23 -10.35
CA HIS A 435 2.69 -4.32 -9.48
C HIS A 435 1.92 -3.81 -8.25
N ALA A 436 2.42 -2.77 -7.59
CA ALA A 436 1.75 -2.18 -6.43
C ALA A 436 0.38 -1.60 -6.80
N SER A 437 0.24 -0.94 -7.96
CA SER A 437 -1.04 -0.40 -8.41
C SER A 437 -2.12 -1.48 -8.64
N MET A 438 -1.70 -2.73 -8.90
CA MET A 438 -2.56 -3.91 -8.99
C MET A 438 -2.68 -4.69 -7.67
N ASN A 439 -2.13 -4.18 -6.56
CA ASN A 439 -2.07 -4.88 -5.27
C ASN A 439 -1.37 -6.26 -5.35
N GLN A 440 -0.31 -6.34 -6.15
CA GLN A 440 0.41 -7.58 -6.45
C GLN A 440 1.90 -7.54 -6.07
N LEU A 441 2.45 -6.42 -5.60
CA LEU A 441 3.89 -6.31 -5.30
C LEU A 441 4.32 -7.25 -4.19
N THR A 442 3.58 -7.29 -3.07
CA THR A 442 3.85 -8.21 -1.96
C THR A 442 3.81 -9.67 -2.40
N SER A 443 2.77 -10.07 -3.12
CA SER A 443 2.64 -11.45 -3.63
C SER A 443 3.69 -11.79 -4.68
N ARG A 444 4.09 -10.82 -5.53
CA ARG A 444 5.19 -11.00 -6.50
C ARG A 444 6.53 -11.25 -5.81
N LEU A 445 6.75 -10.64 -4.66
CA LEU A 445 7.93 -10.89 -3.83
C LEU A 445 7.80 -12.14 -2.95
N GLY A 446 6.69 -12.90 -3.04
CA GLY A 446 6.45 -14.09 -2.23
C GLY A 446 6.21 -13.79 -0.75
N ILE A 447 5.74 -12.59 -0.43
CA ILE A 447 5.39 -12.17 0.93
C ILE A 447 3.89 -12.43 1.16
N SER A 448 3.57 -13.14 2.23
CA SER A 448 2.19 -13.44 2.61
C SER A 448 1.48 -12.16 3.07
N LYS A 449 0.27 -11.93 2.58
CA LYS A 449 -0.58 -10.83 3.05
C LYS A 449 -1.03 -11.08 4.48
N PRO A 450 -1.33 -10.03 5.27
CA PRO A 450 -1.90 -10.19 6.61
C PRO A 450 -3.18 -11.02 6.54
N VAL A 451 -3.25 -12.09 7.34
CA VAL A 451 -4.44 -12.96 7.46
C VAL A 451 -5.47 -12.22 8.31
N GLY A 452 -6.64 -11.95 7.80
CA GLY A 452 -7.65 -11.19 8.55
C GLY A 452 -9.10 -11.58 8.33
N LEU A 453 -9.47 -12.12 7.17
CA LEU A 453 -10.86 -12.41 6.81
C LEU A 453 -11.18 -13.88 6.54
N ASP A 454 -10.18 -14.76 6.53
CA ASP A 454 -10.32 -16.11 5.98
C ASP A 454 -11.04 -17.10 6.91
N ASN A 455 -11.37 -16.72 8.15
CA ASN A 455 -11.99 -17.64 9.11
C ASN A 455 -13.53 -17.68 9.08
N ASP A 456 -14.20 -16.76 8.40
CA ASP A 456 -15.67 -16.66 8.44
C ASP A 456 -16.37 -17.39 7.27
N GLY A 457 -15.65 -18.13 6.42
CA GLY A 457 -16.24 -19.01 5.39
C GLY A 457 -16.98 -18.31 4.24
N ASN A 458 -17.22 -17.01 4.33
CA ASN A 458 -17.83 -16.21 3.27
C ASN A 458 -16.76 -15.40 2.55
N ALA A 459 -16.44 -15.76 1.32
CA ALA A 459 -15.58 -14.98 0.45
C ALA A 459 -16.16 -13.56 0.30
N TRP A 460 -15.43 -12.54 0.79
CA TRP A 460 -15.80 -11.17 0.55
C TRP A 460 -15.89 -10.88 -0.95
N SER A 461 -16.94 -10.19 -1.38
CA SER A 461 -17.10 -9.78 -2.77
C SER A 461 -17.43 -8.30 -2.88
N VAL A 462 -16.90 -7.65 -3.90
CA VAL A 462 -17.24 -6.27 -4.25
C VAL A 462 -18.73 -6.14 -4.62
N GLY A 463 -19.37 -7.24 -5.00
CA GLY A 463 -20.73 -7.27 -5.53
C GLY A 463 -20.81 -6.57 -6.90
N ASP A 464 -22.02 -6.16 -7.28
CA ASP A 464 -22.25 -5.47 -8.55
C ASP A 464 -21.81 -4.00 -8.57
N ASP A 465 -21.45 -3.45 -7.43
CA ASP A 465 -21.17 -2.02 -7.26
C ASP A 465 -19.79 -1.57 -7.80
N GLY A 466 -18.78 -2.43 -7.79
CA GLY A 466 -17.43 -2.08 -8.22
C GLY A 466 -17.29 -1.96 -9.76
N PRO A 467 -17.58 -3.02 -10.55
CA PRO A 467 -17.27 -3.02 -11.97
C PRO A 467 -18.07 -2.02 -12.82
N ARG A 468 -19.32 -1.73 -12.42
CA ARG A 468 -20.21 -0.83 -13.16
C ARG A 468 -19.86 0.65 -12.97
N ARG A 469 -19.27 1.01 -11.84
CA ARG A 469 -19.00 2.41 -11.46
C ARG A 469 -17.55 2.83 -11.66
N CYS A 470 -16.66 1.88 -11.94
CA CYS A 470 -15.25 2.10 -12.26
C CYS A 470 -14.96 1.64 -13.69
N PRO A 471 -15.36 2.39 -14.72
CA PRO A 471 -15.12 2.00 -16.10
C PRO A 471 -13.60 1.92 -16.40
N ALA A 472 -13.18 0.81 -16.99
CA ALA A 472 -11.76 0.52 -17.29
C ALA A 472 -11.29 1.16 -18.61
N GLU A 473 -11.97 2.19 -19.11
CA GLU A 473 -11.60 2.86 -20.34
C GLU A 473 -10.22 3.51 -20.21
N ALA A 474 -9.29 3.07 -21.04
CA ALA A 474 -7.95 3.63 -21.12
C ALA A 474 -7.95 4.89 -21.97
N VAL A 475 -7.26 5.94 -21.51
CA VAL A 475 -7.02 7.13 -22.34
C VAL A 475 -6.10 6.73 -23.49
N SER A 476 -6.49 7.00 -24.74
CA SER A 476 -5.62 6.82 -25.90
C SER A 476 -4.50 7.87 -25.87
N LEU A 477 -3.26 7.41 -25.93
CA LEU A 477 -2.11 8.31 -26.03
C LEU A 477 -1.93 8.72 -27.50
N PRO A 478 -1.54 10.00 -27.78
CA PRO A 478 -1.09 10.37 -29.11
C PRO A 478 0.21 9.60 -29.43
N THR A 479 0.24 8.92 -30.56
CA THR A 479 1.45 8.30 -31.09
C THR A 479 2.31 9.36 -31.76
N ILE A 480 3.59 9.41 -31.40
CA ILE A 480 4.56 10.26 -32.08
C ILE A 480 5.02 9.52 -33.35
N ASP A 481 4.73 10.06 -34.50
CA ASP A 481 5.24 9.55 -35.78
C ASP A 481 6.65 10.13 -36.01
N ILE A 482 7.66 9.36 -35.59
CA ILE A 482 9.07 9.72 -35.73
C ILE A 482 9.46 9.80 -37.22
N GLU A 483 8.86 9.00 -38.08
CA GLU A 483 9.14 8.96 -39.50
C GLU A 483 8.61 10.23 -40.21
N ALA A 484 7.42 10.69 -39.86
CA ALA A 484 6.90 11.97 -40.31
C ALA A 484 7.76 13.16 -39.86
N LEU A 485 8.33 13.10 -38.64
CA LEU A 485 9.26 14.12 -38.15
C LEU A 485 10.59 14.07 -38.89
N ALA A 486 11.13 12.89 -39.17
CA ALA A 486 12.34 12.71 -39.95
C ALA A 486 12.19 13.25 -41.39
N ASN A 487 11.03 12.97 -42.01
CA ASN A 487 10.70 13.50 -43.36
C ASN A 487 10.57 15.03 -43.36
N ARG A 488 10.05 15.63 -42.30
CA ARG A 488 10.06 17.10 -42.12
C ARG A 488 11.49 17.66 -42.01
N ALA A 489 12.39 16.98 -41.32
CA ALA A 489 13.77 17.40 -41.15
C ALA A 489 14.54 17.35 -42.51
N SER A 490 14.30 16.35 -43.37
CA SER A 490 14.87 16.27 -44.69
C SER A 490 14.36 17.39 -45.61
N GLY A 491 13.10 17.83 -45.47
CA GLY A 491 12.56 19.00 -46.18
C GLY A 491 13.10 20.36 -45.77
N LEU A 492 13.74 20.46 -44.57
CA LEU A 492 14.43 21.69 -44.11
C LEU A 492 15.80 21.87 -44.76
N SER A 493 16.42 20.85 -45.37
CA SER A 493 17.67 20.88 -46.06
C SER A 493 17.57 21.40 -47.50
N ASP A 494 16.37 21.51 -48.09
CA ASP A 494 16.16 22.13 -49.38
C ASP A 494 16.11 23.66 -49.22
N PRO A 495 16.95 24.43 -49.95
CA PRO A 495 16.88 25.90 -49.93
C PRO A 495 15.49 26.33 -50.40
N PRO A 496 14.91 27.40 -49.83
CA PRO A 496 13.58 27.87 -50.22
C PRO A 496 13.57 28.14 -51.74
N LYS A 497 12.68 27.45 -52.48
CA LYS A 497 12.47 27.71 -53.90
C LYS A 497 12.21 29.20 -54.08
N PRO A 498 12.93 29.91 -55.00
CA PRO A 498 12.66 31.30 -55.23
C PRO A 498 11.20 31.48 -55.63
N ALA A 499 10.52 32.42 -54.97
CA ALA A 499 9.16 32.79 -55.30
C ALA A 499 9.11 33.22 -56.77
N ARG A 500 8.27 32.57 -57.59
CA ARG A 500 7.96 32.98 -58.92
C ARG A 500 6.93 34.12 -58.93
#